data_f30acb71b644df3483ab0e5ae90d4328
#
_entry.id   f30acb71b644df3483ab0e5ae90d4328
#
_cell.length_a   1.000
_cell.length_b   1.000
_cell.length_c   1.000
_cell.angle_alpha   90.00
_cell.angle_beta   90.00
_cell.angle_gamma   90.00
#
_symmetry.space_group_name_H-M   'P 1'
#
loop_
_entity.id
_entity.type
_entity.pdbx_description
1 polymer ?
#
loop_
_entity_poly.entity_id
_entity_poly.type
_entity_poly.pdbx_seq_one_letter_code
_entity_poly.pdbx_strand_id
1 'polypeptide(L)'
;MARKNRPTAEIPNGSMADIAFLLLIFFLVTTTIANDKGIAMLLPPKPDPNQPPPEVTKNDRNIFKILANSQDRLLVEDEPLEDVNALREMVKTFILNFGNPGEEGVEIYNSLPGSMKSFVSSFGRRSDYSDDPTEAVVSFKADRGTSYDLYVQVLDLSLIHI
;
A
#
# COMPACT_ATOMS: atom_id res chain seq x y z
N MET A 1 69.26 -22.90 -39.13
CA MET A 1 68.57 -21.82 -38.38
C MET A 1 67.77 -22.46 -37.22
N ALA A 2 68.31 -22.28 -35.98
CA ALA A 2 67.64 -22.88 -34.79
C ALA A 2 66.48 -21.97 -34.31
N ARG A 3 65.32 -22.51 -34.25
CA ARG A 3 64.10 -21.85 -33.67
C ARG A 3 64.31 -21.71 -32.14
N LYS A 4 64.50 -20.48 -31.69
CA LYS A 4 64.59 -20.14 -30.26
C LYS A 4 63.17 -20.36 -29.62
N ASN A 5 63.02 -21.42 -28.81
CA ASN A 5 61.83 -21.64 -28.00
C ASN A 5 61.72 -20.49 -27.01
N ARG A 6 60.66 -19.66 -27.14
CA ARG A 6 60.30 -18.66 -26.13
C ARG A 6 59.55 -19.40 -25.01
N PRO A 7 59.96 -19.23 -23.75
CA PRO A 7 59.20 -19.76 -22.65
C PRO A 7 57.84 -19.10 -22.63
N THR A 8 56.78 -19.88 -22.59
CA THR A 8 55.41 -19.41 -22.33
C THR A 8 55.40 -18.80 -20.94
N ALA A 9 54.96 -17.56 -20.83
CA ALA A 9 54.77 -16.91 -19.54
C ALA A 9 53.67 -17.67 -18.74
N GLU A 10 54.09 -18.41 -17.72
CA GLU A 10 53.15 -18.99 -16.76
C GLU A 10 52.52 -17.86 -15.96
N ILE A 11 51.23 -17.68 -16.12
CA ILE A 11 50.45 -16.74 -15.30
C ILE A 11 50.34 -17.39 -13.90
N PRO A 12 50.86 -16.73 -12.84
CA PRO A 12 50.81 -17.33 -11.50
C PRO A 12 49.36 -17.47 -11.07
N ASN A 13 48.92 -18.69 -10.77
CA ASN A 13 47.55 -19.04 -10.35
C ASN A 13 47.07 -18.19 -9.14
N GLY A 14 48.00 -17.75 -8.28
CA GLY A 14 47.72 -16.85 -7.15
C GLY A 14 47.18 -15.48 -7.57
N SER A 15 47.73 -14.87 -8.63
CA SER A 15 47.23 -13.57 -9.12
C SER A 15 45.85 -13.67 -9.74
N MET A 16 45.52 -14.79 -10.39
CA MET A 16 44.22 -15.00 -10.97
C MET A 16 43.14 -15.21 -9.87
N ALA A 17 43.49 -15.92 -8.80
CA ALA A 17 42.63 -16.11 -7.66
C ALA A 17 42.35 -14.81 -6.93
N ASP A 18 43.31 -13.93 -6.77
CA ASP A 18 43.17 -12.64 -6.12
C ASP A 18 42.26 -11.69 -6.94
N ILE A 19 42.44 -11.63 -8.25
CA ILE A 19 41.58 -10.84 -9.14
C ILE A 19 40.14 -11.37 -9.10
N ALA A 20 39.95 -12.68 -9.13
CA ALA A 20 38.60 -13.28 -9.04
C ALA A 20 37.93 -12.98 -7.69
N PHE A 21 38.68 -13.01 -6.59
CA PHE A 21 38.18 -12.67 -5.26
C PHE A 21 37.83 -11.20 -5.13
N LEU A 22 38.65 -10.28 -5.64
CA LEU A 22 38.35 -8.87 -5.66
C LEU A 22 37.15 -8.52 -6.51
N LEU A 23 36.97 -9.17 -7.67
CA LEU A 23 35.78 -9.02 -8.50
C LEU A 23 34.51 -9.55 -7.78
N LEU A 24 34.62 -10.66 -7.08
CA LEU A 24 33.50 -11.22 -6.31
C LEU A 24 33.06 -10.27 -5.19
N ILE A 25 34.02 -9.72 -4.42
CA ILE A 25 33.71 -8.74 -3.38
C ILE A 25 33.15 -7.46 -4.01
N PHE A 26 33.70 -7.00 -5.11
CA PHE A 26 33.21 -5.82 -5.82
C PHE A 26 31.73 -6.00 -6.22
N PHE A 27 31.39 -7.12 -6.86
CA PHE A 27 30.00 -7.40 -7.20
C PHE A 27 29.09 -7.55 -5.98
N LEU A 28 29.57 -8.17 -4.91
CA LEU A 28 28.82 -8.29 -3.65
C LEU A 28 28.49 -6.92 -3.02
N VAL A 29 29.42 -5.98 -3.07
CA VAL A 29 29.24 -4.63 -2.49
C VAL A 29 28.44 -3.72 -3.42
N THR A 30 28.61 -3.86 -4.76
CA THR A 30 27.92 -3.00 -5.73
C THR A 30 26.52 -3.48 -6.11
N THR A 31 26.20 -4.77 -5.95
CA THR A 31 24.84 -5.28 -6.14
C THR A 31 23.99 -4.99 -4.91
N THR A 32 23.37 -3.82 -4.87
CA THR A 32 22.27 -3.58 -3.95
C THR A 32 21.04 -4.32 -4.48
N ILE A 33 20.61 -5.36 -3.76
CA ILE A 33 19.31 -5.97 -4.02
C ILE A 33 18.27 -4.93 -3.61
N ALA A 34 17.63 -4.30 -4.60
CA ALA A 34 16.49 -3.45 -4.36
C ALA A 34 15.38 -4.35 -3.78
N ASN A 35 15.13 -4.26 -2.48
CA ASN A 35 13.93 -4.83 -1.88
C ASN A 35 12.77 -3.90 -2.24
N ASP A 36 12.11 -4.18 -3.35
CA ASP A 36 10.85 -3.56 -3.69
C ASP A 36 9.82 -3.96 -2.62
N LYS A 37 9.59 -3.06 -1.68
CA LYS A 37 8.51 -3.21 -0.69
C LYS A 37 7.21 -2.82 -1.40
N GLY A 38 6.55 -3.79 -2.00
CA GLY A 38 5.21 -3.61 -2.54
C GLY A 38 4.17 -3.60 -1.43
N ILE A 39 3.03 -2.96 -1.69
CA ILE A 39 1.86 -3.03 -0.84
C ILE A 39 1.21 -4.40 -1.03
N ALA A 40 1.16 -5.21 0.03
CA ALA A 40 0.49 -6.50 -0.03
C ALA A 40 -1.02 -6.29 0.05
N MET A 41 -1.71 -6.52 -1.06
CA MET A 41 -3.17 -6.49 -1.13
C MET A 41 -3.72 -7.89 -1.38
N LEU A 42 -4.71 -8.29 -0.59
CA LEU A 42 -5.48 -9.49 -0.85
C LEU A 42 -6.56 -9.15 -1.88
N LEU A 43 -6.37 -9.62 -3.11
CA LEU A 43 -7.39 -9.45 -4.14
C LEU A 43 -8.60 -10.35 -3.84
N PRO A 44 -9.83 -9.87 -4.08
CA PRO A 44 -11.01 -10.71 -3.94
C PRO A 44 -10.92 -11.92 -4.88
N PRO A 45 -11.48 -13.06 -4.49
CA PRO A 45 -11.50 -14.25 -5.33
C PRO A 45 -12.22 -13.96 -6.65
N LYS A 46 -11.73 -14.59 -7.71
CA LYS A 46 -12.34 -14.44 -9.03
C LYS A 46 -13.81 -14.86 -8.99
N PRO A 47 -14.75 -14.02 -9.46
CA PRO A 47 -16.16 -14.40 -9.45
C PRO A 47 -16.36 -15.68 -10.27
N ASP A 48 -17.14 -16.61 -9.73
CA ASP A 48 -17.52 -17.83 -10.43
C ASP A 48 -18.49 -17.46 -11.57
N PRO A 49 -18.20 -17.78 -12.83
CA PRO A 49 -19.05 -17.43 -13.96
C PRO A 49 -20.46 -18.08 -13.90
N ASN A 50 -20.63 -19.10 -13.07
CA ASN A 50 -21.91 -19.82 -12.90
C ASN A 50 -22.73 -19.36 -11.69
N GLN A 51 -22.23 -18.44 -10.87
CA GLN A 51 -22.97 -17.86 -9.76
C GLN A 51 -23.39 -16.43 -10.10
N PRO A 52 -24.68 -16.07 -9.88
CA PRO A 52 -25.06 -14.68 -9.97
C PRO A 52 -24.19 -13.88 -8.95
N PRO A 53 -23.71 -12.67 -9.32
CA PRO A 53 -22.95 -11.85 -8.38
C PRO A 53 -23.78 -11.68 -7.11
N PRO A 54 -23.19 -11.86 -5.93
CA PRO A 54 -23.90 -11.62 -4.68
C PRO A 54 -24.43 -10.19 -4.70
N GLU A 55 -25.71 -10.00 -4.54
CA GLU A 55 -26.31 -8.68 -4.31
C GLU A 55 -25.83 -8.18 -2.94
N VAL A 56 -24.63 -7.61 -2.92
CA VAL A 56 -24.11 -6.93 -1.74
C VAL A 56 -24.73 -5.54 -1.73
N THR A 57 -25.95 -5.43 -1.21
CA THR A 57 -26.55 -4.14 -0.90
C THR A 57 -25.88 -3.56 0.34
N LYS A 58 -24.70 -2.96 0.15
CA LYS A 58 -24.09 -2.15 1.20
C LYS A 58 -24.80 -0.80 1.24
N ASN A 59 -25.11 -0.34 2.44
CA ASN A 59 -25.64 1.00 2.63
C ASN A 59 -24.59 2.02 2.15
N ASP A 60 -25.01 3.02 1.39
CA ASP A 60 -24.10 4.09 0.88
C ASP A 60 -23.31 4.75 2.01
N ARG A 61 -23.88 4.85 3.19
CA ARG A 61 -23.23 5.36 4.41
C ARG A 61 -22.00 4.56 4.84
N ASN A 62 -21.91 3.29 4.46
CA ASN A 62 -20.82 2.39 4.80
C ASN A 62 -19.69 2.41 3.75
N ILE A 63 -19.81 3.22 2.71
CA ILE A 63 -18.86 3.29 1.61
C ILE A 63 -18.23 4.67 1.57
N PHE A 64 -16.94 4.76 1.84
CA PHE A 64 -16.14 5.96 1.63
C PHE A 64 -15.64 6.00 0.19
N LYS A 65 -16.08 6.99 -0.59
CA LYS A 65 -15.83 7.05 -2.03
C LYS A 65 -14.64 7.96 -2.34
N ILE A 66 -13.65 7.42 -3.03
CA ILE A 66 -12.48 8.17 -3.53
C ILE A 66 -12.45 7.98 -5.04
N LEU A 67 -12.48 9.08 -5.78
CA LEU A 67 -12.37 9.09 -7.24
C LEU A 67 -11.12 9.87 -7.65
N ALA A 68 -10.34 9.33 -8.58
CA ALA A 68 -9.20 10.02 -9.18
C ALA A 68 -9.43 10.19 -10.68
N ASN A 69 -9.17 11.38 -11.20
CA ASN A 69 -9.30 11.66 -12.62
C ASN A 69 -7.95 11.60 -13.35
N SER A 70 -7.98 11.71 -14.69
CA SER A 70 -6.81 11.70 -15.55
C SER A 70 -5.87 12.94 -15.39
N GLN A 71 -6.24 13.92 -14.59
CA GLN A 71 -5.44 15.10 -14.27
C GLN A 71 -4.86 15.03 -12.85
N ASP A 72 -4.88 13.84 -12.23
CA ASP A 72 -4.41 13.59 -10.87
C ASP A 72 -5.14 14.44 -9.79
N ARG A 73 -6.40 14.75 -10.04
CA ARG A 73 -7.26 15.38 -9.05
C ARG A 73 -8.11 14.34 -8.33
N LEU A 74 -8.22 14.49 -7.01
CA LEU A 74 -9.04 13.64 -6.17
C LEU A 74 -10.39 14.27 -5.86
N LEU A 75 -11.42 13.46 -5.91
CA LEU A 75 -12.74 13.77 -5.41
C LEU A 75 -13.05 12.76 -4.29
N VAL A 76 -13.32 13.23 -3.11
CA VAL A 76 -13.60 12.42 -1.92
C VAL A 76 -14.96 12.79 -1.39
N GLU A 77 -15.86 11.82 -1.29
CA GLU A 77 -17.26 12.05 -0.85
C GLU A 77 -17.95 13.22 -1.60
N ASP A 78 -17.74 13.27 -2.92
CA ASP A 78 -18.25 14.33 -3.81
C ASP A 78 -17.62 15.73 -3.61
N GLU A 79 -16.61 15.88 -2.75
CA GLU A 79 -15.85 17.12 -2.55
C GLU A 79 -14.44 17.02 -3.15
N PRO A 80 -13.96 18.04 -3.87
CA PRO A 80 -12.61 18.05 -4.41
C PRO A 80 -11.58 18.18 -3.28
N LEU A 81 -10.61 17.25 -3.26
CA LEU A 81 -9.52 17.25 -2.30
C LEU A 81 -8.27 17.88 -2.93
N GLU A 82 -7.77 18.98 -2.36
CA GLU A 82 -6.56 19.65 -2.83
C GLU A 82 -5.28 19.03 -2.25
N ASP A 83 -5.32 18.60 -0.99
CA ASP A 83 -4.17 17.99 -0.30
C ASP A 83 -4.40 16.48 -0.11
N VAL A 84 -3.64 15.68 -0.84
CA VAL A 84 -3.70 14.21 -0.78
C VAL A 84 -3.39 13.69 0.63
N ASN A 85 -2.55 14.39 1.41
CA ASN A 85 -2.19 13.96 2.77
C ASN A 85 -3.37 14.04 3.75
N ALA A 86 -4.33 14.92 3.51
CA ALA A 86 -5.54 15.02 4.32
C ALA A 86 -6.42 13.76 4.21
N LEU A 87 -6.27 12.99 3.14
CA LEU A 87 -7.01 11.75 2.92
C LEU A 87 -6.88 10.77 4.10
N ARG A 88 -5.68 10.63 4.68
CA ARG A 88 -5.44 9.74 5.82
C ARG A 88 -6.32 10.07 7.02
N GLU A 89 -6.45 11.35 7.35
CA GLU A 89 -7.29 11.80 8.47
C GLU A 89 -8.78 11.60 8.16
N MET A 90 -9.20 11.84 6.92
CA MET A 90 -10.59 11.63 6.48
C MET A 90 -10.97 10.15 6.56
N VAL A 91 -10.12 9.25 6.03
CA VAL A 91 -10.34 7.80 6.09
C VAL A 91 -10.36 7.29 7.54
N LYS A 92 -9.44 7.78 8.39
CA LYS A 92 -9.45 7.45 9.82
C LYS A 92 -10.75 7.89 10.48
N THR A 93 -11.20 9.11 10.23
CA THR A 93 -12.46 9.62 10.77
C THR A 93 -13.64 8.77 10.33
N PHE A 94 -13.66 8.35 9.07
CA PHE A 94 -14.69 7.48 8.54
C PHE A 94 -14.71 6.11 9.21
N ILE A 95 -13.55 5.42 9.23
CA ILE A 95 -13.45 4.06 9.78
C ILE A 95 -13.65 4.04 11.29
N LEU A 96 -13.19 5.07 12.00
CA LEU A 96 -13.27 5.17 13.47
C LEU A 96 -14.52 5.92 13.95
N ASN A 97 -15.49 6.18 13.09
CA ASN A 97 -16.73 6.91 13.42
C ASN A 97 -17.64 6.18 14.43
N PHE A 98 -17.33 4.93 14.78
CA PHE A 98 -18.04 4.14 15.77
C PHE A 98 -17.79 4.57 17.24
N GLY A 99 -17.37 5.82 17.49
CA GLY A 99 -17.03 6.33 18.83
C GLY A 99 -18.06 6.13 19.95
N ASN A 100 -19.33 5.78 19.62
CA ASN A 100 -20.31 5.12 20.46
C ASN A 100 -20.73 3.82 19.78
N PRO A 101 -19.88 2.79 19.77
CA PRO A 101 -20.21 1.54 19.12
C PRO A 101 -21.37 0.86 19.83
N GLY A 102 -22.20 0.17 19.05
CA GLY A 102 -23.06 -0.86 19.60
C GLY A 102 -22.21 -1.99 20.23
N GLU A 103 -22.85 -3.03 20.73
CA GLU A 103 -22.14 -4.12 21.41
C GLU A 103 -20.99 -4.72 20.57
N GLU A 104 -21.16 -4.83 19.25
CA GLU A 104 -20.16 -5.38 18.32
C GLU A 104 -18.92 -4.50 18.15
N GLY A 105 -19.06 -3.20 18.25
CA GLY A 105 -17.91 -2.27 18.10
C GLY A 105 -17.07 -2.09 19.37
N VAL A 106 -17.60 -2.47 20.54
CA VAL A 106 -16.93 -2.28 21.83
C VAL A 106 -15.60 -3.05 21.92
N GLU A 107 -15.58 -4.28 21.45
CA GLU A 107 -14.35 -5.10 21.47
C GLU A 107 -13.26 -4.49 20.58
N ILE A 108 -13.64 -4.05 19.36
CA ILE A 108 -12.72 -3.41 18.43
C ILE A 108 -12.21 -2.10 19.02
N TYR A 109 -13.09 -1.26 19.56
CA TYR A 109 -12.68 -0.02 20.24
C TYR A 109 -11.71 -0.29 21.39
N ASN A 110 -11.98 -1.30 22.21
CA ASN A 110 -11.12 -1.64 23.34
C ASN A 110 -9.74 -2.18 22.91
N SER A 111 -9.64 -2.81 21.74
CA SER A 111 -8.39 -3.30 21.18
C SER A 111 -7.52 -2.21 20.55
N LEU A 112 -8.10 -1.02 20.25
CA LEU A 112 -7.37 0.07 19.60
C LEU A 112 -6.20 0.57 20.47
N PRO A 113 -5.07 0.94 19.82
CA PRO A 113 -3.98 1.65 20.48
C PRO A 113 -4.43 2.95 21.14
N GLY A 114 -3.77 3.38 22.21
CA GLY A 114 -4.12 4.60 22.93
C GLY A 114 -4.15 5.86 22.06
N SER A 115 -3.28 5.96 21.07
CA SER A 115 -3.27 7.06 20.09
C SER A 115 -4.53 7.11 19.24
N MET A 116 -5.06 5.96 18.84
CA MET A 116 -6.32 5.90 18.08
C MET A 116 -7.54 6.18 18.97
N LYS A 117 -7.52 5.72 20.22
CA LYS A 117 -8.58 6.08 21.19
C LYS A 117 -8.66 7.59 21.44
N SER A 118 -7.51 8.25 21.57
CA SER A 118 -7.47 9.72 21.72
C SER A 118 -7.93 10.43 20.46
N PHE A 119 -7.62 9.87 19.27
CA PHE A 119 -8.11 10.40 18.01
C PHE A 119 -9.65 10.29 17.92
N VAL A 120 -10.22 9.13 18.24
CA VAL A 120 -11.69 8.93 18.26
C VAL A 120 -12.38 9.91 19.19
N SER A 121 -11.78 10.23 20.35
CA SER A 121 -12.34 11.20 21.28
C SER A 121 -12.21 12.66 20.81
N SER A 122 -11.40 12.95 19.81
CA SER A 122 -11.15 14.32 19.30
C SER A 122 -12.20 14.79 18.30
N PHE A 123 -12.97 13.90 17.69
CA PHE A 123 -14.04 14.24 16.75
C PHE A 123 -15.39 13.70 17.21
N GLY A 124 -16.46 14.44 16.85
CA GLY A 124 -17.82 14.00 17.13
C GLY A 124 -18.30 12.94 16.14
N ARG A 125 -19.19 12.05 16.60
CA ARG A 125 -19.83 11.06 15.71
C ARG A 125 -20.58 11.76 14.57
N ARG A 126 -20.31 11.32 13.35
CA ARG A 126 -21.01 11.78 12.15
C ARG A 126 -22.14 10.83 11.80
N SER A 127 -23.33 11.36 11.53
CA SER A 127 -24.51 10.58 11.16
C SER A 127 -24.49 10.07 9.72
N ASP A 128 -23.68 10.72 8.87
CA ASP A 128 -23.48 10.40 7.45
C ASP A 128 -22.44 9.31 7.24
N TYR A 129 -21.61 8.97 8.25
CA TYR A 129 -20.61 7.92 8.20
C TYR A 129 -21.11 6.63 8.85
N SER A 130 -20.46 5.52 8.49
CA SER A 130 -20.72 4.22 9.11
C SER A 130 -20.46 4.25 10.61
N ASP A 131 -21.35 3.63 11.36
CA ASP A 131 -21.19 3.37 12.78
C ASP A 131 -20.83 1.90 13.09
N ASP A 132 -20.69 1.09 12.05
CA ASP A 132 -20.25 -0.29 12.12
C ASP A 132 -18.83 -0.43 11.54
N PRO A 133 -17.80 -0.70 12.37
CA PRO A 133 -16.42 -0.81 11.90
C PRO A 133 -16.19 -2.03 10.99
N THR A 134 -17.08 -3.03 11.02
CA THR A 134 -16.96 -4.23 10.19
C THR A 134 -17.54 -4.03 8.79
N GLU A 135 -18.48 -3.11 8.66
CA GLU A 135 -19.19 -2.80 7.41
C GLU A 135 -18.53 -1.65 6.62
N ALA A 136 -17.68 -0.86 7.27
CA ALA A 136 -17.00 0.28 6.65
C ALA A 136 -16.06 -0.17 5.52
N VAL A 137 -16.27 0.37 4.32
CA VAL A 137 -15.48 0.04 3.12
C VAL A 137 -14.98 1.32 2.47
N VAL A 138 -13.71 1.35 2.13
CA VAL A 138 -13.12 2.41 1.28
C VAL A 138 -13.15 1.94 -0.17
N SER A 139 -13.85 2.69 -1.02
CA SER A 139 -13.94 2.43 -2.46
C SER A 139 -13.08 3.43 -3.21
N PHE A 140 -12.02 2.96 -3.85
CA PHE A 140 -11.16 3.78 -4.70
C PHE A 140 -11.36 3.44 -6.17
N LYS A 141 -11.70 4.44 -6.97
CA LYS A 141 -11.85 4.32 -8.42
C LYS A 141 -10.98 5.35 -9.13
N ALA A 142 -10.01 4.90 -9.89
CA ALA A 142 -9.12 5.73 -10.70
C ALA A 142 -9.50 5.67 -12.18
N ASP A 143 -9.37 6.80 -12.88
CA ASP A 143 -9.43 6.83 -14.34
C ASP A 143 -8.17 6.18 -14.94
N ARG A 144 -8.24 5.74 -16.19
CA ARG A 144 -7.11 5.14 -16.92
C ARG A 144 -5.93 6.09 -17.13
N GLY A 145 -6.19 7.39 -17.09
CA GLY A 145 -5.17 8.44 -17.24
C GLY A 145 -4.54 8.88 -15.93
N THR A 146 -5.01 8.38 -14.78
CA THR A 146 -4.43 8.70 -13.46
C THR A 146 -2.99 8.18 -13.37
N SER A 147 -2.08 9.00 -12.81
CA SER A 147 -0.69 8.59 -12.63
C SER A 147 -0.57 7.43 -11.63
N TYR A 148 0.40 6.56 -11.86
CA TYR A 148 0.69 5.45 -10.96
C TYR A 148 1.15 5.94 -9.57
N ASP A 149 1.82 7.07 -9.53
CA ASP A 149 2.29 7.70 -8.28
C ASP A 149 1.11 8.08 -7.39
N LEU A 150 0.12 8.82 -7.92
CA LEU A 150 -1.09 9.16 -7.19
C LEU A 150 -1.87 7.91 -6.76
N TYR A 151 -1.96 6.91 -7.64
CA TYR A 151 -2.63 5.65 -7.31
C TYR A 151 -2.02 4.98 -6.09
N VAL A 152 -0.69 4.87 -6.04
CA VAL A 152 0.03 4.27 -4.90
C VAL A 152 -0.09 5.12 -3.64
N GLN A 153 0.00 6.46 -3.76
CA GLN A 153 -0.19 7.36 -2.62
C GLN A 153 -1.58 7.20 -1.98
N VAL A 154 -2.63 7.19 -2.80
CA VAL A 154 -4.00 7.01 -2.30
C VAL A 154 -4.16 5.67 -1.60
N LEU A 155 -3.60 4.59 -2.15
CA LEU A 155 -3.63 3.28 -1.52
C LEU A 155 -2.90 3.27 -0.17
N ASP A 156 -1.69 3.84 -0.10
CA ASP A 156 -0.92 3.92 1.15
C ASP A 156 -1.65 4.73 2.22
N LEU A 157 -2.23 5.86 1.83
CA LEU A 157 -2.96 6.73 2.75
C LEU A 157 -4.30 6.15 3.21
N SER A 158 -4.95 5.33 2.36
CA SER A 158 -6.22 4.67 2.68
C SER A 158 -6.06 3.37 3.46
N LEU A 159 -4.87 2.72 3.41
CA LEU A 159 -4.57 1.54 4.20
C LEU A 159 -4.26 1.94 5.65
N ILE A 160 -5.25 1.79 6.51
CA ILE A 160 -5.07 2.00 7.95
C ILE A 160 -4.77 0.64 8.57
N HIS A 161 -3.55 0.48 9.05
CA HIS A 161 -3.19 -0.67 9.88
C HIS A 161 -3.75 -0.44 11.29
N ILE A 162 -4.81 -1.14 11.60
CA ILE A 162 -5.42 -1.19 12.93
C ILE A 162 -4.77 -2.31 13.73
#